data_b87d11e36c93fde57e4ac08ff2afae47
#
_entry.id   b87d11e36c93fde57e4ac08ff2afae47
#
_cell.length_a   1.000
_cell.length_b   1.000
_cell.length_c   1.000
_cell.angle_alpha   90.00
_cell.angle_beta   90.00
_cell.angle_gamma   90.00
#
_symmetry.space_group_name_H-M   'P 1'
#
loop_
_entity.id
_entity.type
_entity.pdbx_description
1 polymer ?
#
loop_
_entity_poly.entity_id
_entity_poly.type
_entity_poly.pdbx_seq_one_letter_code
_entity_poly.pdbx_strand_id
1 'polypeptide(L)'
;MAQPLAVQVPCNILEAIYAGAKELYPRESFLLLRGKKNKGAISVTDLVLAPFAIHGEGEVHFNSYMFAGDFSLVGTVHSHPSGNIRPSHVDLNYFFGRILMIVGYPYEGKKCIAAYDSNGDPVPVEVTEAIECRDEEDFY
;
A
#
# COMPACT_ATOMS: atom_id res chain seq x y z
N MET A 1 21.08 -12.43 9.77
CA MET A 1 20.86 -11.35 8.82
C MET A 1 19.52 -11.48 8.13
N ALA A 2 18.78 -10.43 8.11
CA ALA A 2 17.46 -10.46 7.51
C ALA A 2 17.59 -10.49 5.98
N GLN A 3 16.75 -11.27 5.34
CA GLN A 3 16.70 -11.26 3.88
C GLN A 3 15.97 -10.02 3.39
N PRO A 4 16.35 -9.53 2.22
CA PRO A 4 15.60 -8.41 1.64
C PRO A 4 14.13 -8.78 1.50
N LEU A 5 13.29 -7.86 1.92
CA LEU A 5 11.86 -8.01 1.76
C LEU A 5 11.49 -7.54 0.36
N ALA A 6 10.52 -8.18 -0.23
CA ALA A 6 9.96 -7.73 -1.50
C ALA A 6 8.45 -7.80 -1.40
N VAL A 7 7.76 -6.92 -2.11
CA VAL A 7 6.31 -6.89 -2.12
C VAL A 7 5.83 -7.27 -3.50
N GLN A 8 4.93 -8.23 -3.56
CA GLN A 8 4.29 -8.63 -4.80
C GLN A 8 2.83 -8.18 -4.73
N VAL A 9 2.42 -7.38 -5.68
CA VAL A 9 1.04 -6.89 -5.75
C VAL A 9 0.47 -7.22 -7.12
N PRO A 10 -0.64 -7.96 -7.17
CA PRO A 10 -1.30 -8.24 -8.46
C PRO A 10 -1.78 -6.94 -9.11
N CYS A 11 -1.73 -6.89 -10.43
CA CYS A 11 -2.08 -5.65 -11.11
C CYS A 11 -3.53 -5.24 -10.87
N ASN A 12 -4.44 -6.19 -10.68
CA ASN A 12 -5.84 -5.82 -10.39
C ASN A 12 -5.97 -5.18 -9.01
N ILE A 13 -5.15 -5.61 -8.04
CA ILE A 13 -5.14 -4.97 -6.72
C ILE A 13 -4.56 -3.56 -6.84
N LEU A 14 -3.47 -3.41 -7.59
CA LEU A 14 -2.88 -2.09 -7.79
C LEU A 14 -3.86 -1.15 -8.48
N GLU A 15 -4.58 -1.63 -9.48
CA GLU A 15 -5.58 -0.81 -10.15
C GLU A 15 -6.68 -0.38 -9.19
N ALA A 16 -7.09 -1.27 -8.29
CA ALA A 16 -8.09 -0.92 -7.28
C ALA A 16 -7.56 0.15 -6.33
N ILE A 17 -6.28 0.04 -5.94
CA ILE A 17 -5.66 1.05 -5.09
C ILE A 17 -5.64 2.41 -5.81
N TYR A 18 -5.23 2.42 -7.06
CA TYR A 18 -5.18 3.65 -7.84
C TYR A 18 -6.56 4.26 -8.03
N ALA A 19 -7.56 3.40 -8.32
CA ALA A 19 -8.92 3.88 -8.51
C ALA A 19 -9.45 4.56 -7.24
N GLY A 20 -9.19 3.95 -6.09
CA GLY A 20 -9.60 4.53 -4.82
C GLY A 20 -8.90 5.85 -4.54
N ALA A 21 -7.60 5.94 -4.87
CA ALA A 21 -6.85 7.16 -4.67
C ALA A 21 -7.39 8.29 -5.56
N LYS A 22 -7.70 7.98 -6.81
CA LYS A 22 -8.26 8.97 -7.73
C LYS A 22 -9.63 9.46 -7.27
N GLU A 23 -10.43 8.55 -6.74
CA GLU A 23 -11.76 8.88 -6.25
C GLU A 23 -11.70 9.88 -5.12
N LEU A 24 -10.72 9.75 -4.23
CA LEU A 24 -10.61 10.62 -3.07
C LEU A 24 -9.75 11.86 -3.30
N TYR A 25 -9.01 11.89 -4.40
CA TYR A 25 -8.13 13.02 -4.69
C TYR A 25 -8.91 14.34 -4.61
N PRO A 26 -8.43 15.39 -3.97
CA PRO A 26 -7.06 15.57 -3.43
C PRO A 26 -6.89 15.10 -1.99
N ARG A 27 -7.83 14.35 -1.45
CA ARG A 27 -7.69 13.79 -0.10
C ARG A 27 -6.90 12.49 -0.18
N GLU A 28 -6.29 12.13 0.93
CA GLU A 28 -5.54 10.89 1.02
C GLU A 28 -6.47 9.70 1.19
N SER A 29 -6.13 8.60 0.53
CA SER A 29 -6.80 7.33 0.77
C SER A 29 -5.95 6.50 1.72
N PHE A 30 -6.60 5.56 2.41
CA PHE A 30 -5.93 4.66 3.33
C PHE A 30 -6.65 3.32 3.33
N LEU A 31 -5.89 2.27 3.12
CA LEU A 31 -6.43 0.90 3.11
C LEU A 31 -5.47 -0.01 3.84
N LEU A 32 -6.00 -1.09 4.38
CA LEU A 32 -5.18 -2.15 4.93
C LEU A 32 -4.92 -3.18 3.84
N LEU A 33 -3.75 -3.80 3.93
CA LEU A 33 -3.34 -4.81 2.98
C LEU A 33 -3.39 -6.17 3.65
N ARG A 34 -4.11 -7.09 3.04
CA ARG A 34 -4.14 -8.49 3.46
C ARG A 34 -3.23 -9.27 2.54
N GLY A 35 -2.54 -10.25 3.09
CA GLY A 35 -1.63 -11.02 2.26
C GLY A 35 -0.96 -12.14 2.99
N LYS A 36 0.11 -12.64 2.40
CA LYS A 36 0.87 -13.77 2.93
C LYS A 36 2.35 -13.45 2.85
N LYS A 37 3.09 -13.95 3.83
CA LYS A 37 4.54 -13.83 3.85
C LYS A 37 5.14 -15.16 3.41
N ASN A 38 6.06 -15.10 2.46
CA ASN A 38 6.71 -16.26 1.87
C ASN A 38 8.18 -15.94 1.62
N LYS A 39 9.07 -16.55 2.37
CA LYS A 39 10.53 -16.52 2.07
C LYS A 39 11.05 -15.19 1.55
N GLY A 40 10.85 -14.14 2.32
CA GLY A 40 11.38 -12.83 1.95
C GLY A 40 10.48 -12.02 1.04
N ALA A 41 9.30 -12.52 0.73
CA ALA A 41 8.33 -11.78 -0.08
C ALA A 41 7.01 -11.66 0.68
N ILE A 42 6.34 -10.56 0.46
CA ILE A 42 4.98 -10.33 0.94
C ILE A 42 4.10 -10.28 -0.28
N SER A 43 3.14 -11.20 -0.36
CA SER A 43 2.18 -11.23 -1.47
C SER A 43 0.88 -10.62 -1.00
N VAL A 44 0.52 -9.47 -1.59
CA VAL A 44 -0.75 -8.81 -1.28
C VAL A 44 -1.85 -9.54 -2.01
N THR A 45 -2.90 -9.92 -1.28
CA THR A 45 -4.02 -10.66 -1.88
C THR A 45 -5.31 -9.89 -1.88
N ASP A 46 -5.51 -8.98 -0.94
CA ASP A 46 -6.77 -8.26 -0.79
C ASP A 46 -6.56 -6.91 -0.16
N LEU A 47 -7.54 -6.05 -0.33
CA LEU A 47 -7.60 -4.75 0.32
C LEU A 47 -8.71 -4.79 1.36
N VAL A 48 -8.48 -4.14 2.50
CA VAL A 48 -9.45 -4.09 3.58
C VAL A 48 -9.65 -2.64 3.96
N LEU A 49 -10.91 -2.24 4.08
CA LEU A 49 -11.23 -0.89 4.49
C LEU A 49 -10.90 -0.70 5.97
N ALA A 50 -10.44 0.50 6.30
CA ALA A 50 -10.13 0.87 7.67
C ALA A 50 -11.06 2.00 8.06
N PRO A 51 -12.29 1.70 8.51
CA PRO A 51 -13.33 2.71 8.67
C PRO A 51 -13.00 3.80 9.68
N PHE A 52 -12.09 3.55 10.60
CA PHE A 52 -11.75 4.54 11.62
C PHE A 52 -10.52 5.35 11.28
N ALA A 53 -10.00 5.21 10.07
CA ALA A 53 -8.72 5.79 9.72
C ALA A 53 -8.82 7.23 9.23
N ILE A 54 -9.99 7.67 8.81
CA ILE A 54 -10.13 8.95 8.13
C ILE A 54 -10.60 10.02 9.11
N HIS A 55 -9.90 11.14 9.13
CA HIS A 55 -10.25 12.29 9.94
C HIS A 55 -10.28 13.55 9.08
N GLY A 56 -11.03 14.54 9.53
CA GLY A 56 -11.33 15.69 8.71
C GLY A 56 -10.20 16.64 8.41
N GLU A 57 -9.06 16.47 9.02
CA GLU A 57 -7.95 17.40 8.87
C GLU A 57 -6.92 16.95 7.84
N GLY A 58 -7.27 15.99 7.01
CA GLY A 58 -6.33 15.49 6.03
C GLY A 58 -5.35 14.50 6.58
N GLU A 59 -5.44 14.18 7.86
CA GLU A 59 -4.61 13.17 8.47
C GLU A 59 -5.37 11.86 8.55
N VAL A 60 -4.64 10.77 8.42
CA VAL A 60 -5.21 9.44 8.55
C VAL A 60 -4.63 8.83 9.81
N HIS A 61 -5.52 8.47 10.73
CA HIS A 61 -5.12 7.81 11.96
C HIS A 61 -5.67 6.40 11.95
N PHE A 62 -4.83 5.47 12.35
CA PHE A 62 -5.20 4.07 12.34
C PHE A 62 -4.95 3.49 13.73
N ASN A 63 -6.01 2.94 14.33
CA ASN A 63 -5.89 2.30 15.62
C ASN A 63 -5.55 0.84 15.43
N SER A 64 -4.27 0.52 15.51
CA SER A 64 -3.80 -0.83 15.25
C SER A 64 -4.29 -1.84 16.27
N TYR A 65 -4.75 -1.39 17.44
CA TYR A 65 -5.29 -2.32 18.43
C TYR A 65 -6.52 -3.06 17.92
N MET A 66 -7.28 -2.44 17.03
CA MET A 66 -8.47 -3.08 16.50
C MET A 66 -8.14 -4.33 15.70
N PHE A 67 -6.90 -4.42 15.22
CA PHE A 67 -6.50 -5.50 14.33
C PHE A 67 -5.36 -6.33 14.90
N ALA A 68 -5.05 -6.13 16.19
CA ALA A 68 -4.01 -6.90 16.84
C ALA A 68 -4.40 -8.37 16.80
N GLY A 69 -3.47 -9.21 16.37
CA GLY A 69 -3.74 -10.64 16.27
C GLY A 69 -4.25 -11.09 14.91
N ASP A 70 -4.57 -10.17 14.01
CA ASP A 70 -4.94 -10.56 12.66
C ASP A 70 -3.68 -10.62 11.80
N PHE A 71 -3.08 -11.79 11.73
CA PHE A 71 -1.81 -11.98 11.03
C PHE A 71 -1.96 -12.03 9.51
N SER A 72 -3.20 -12.00 9.01
CA SER A 72 -3.40 -11.90 7.58
C SER A 72 -3.21 -10.48 7.07
N LEU A 73 -3.20 -9.50 7.96
CA LEU A 73 -2.94 -8.12 7.57
C LEU A 73 -1.43 -7.90 7.55
N VAL A 74 -0.91 -7.56 6.38
CA VAL A 74 0.53 -7.46 6.19
C VAL A 74 1.03 -6.03 6.17
N GLY A 75 0.14 -5.06 6.06
CA GLY A 75 0.56 -3.67 6.06
C GLY A 75 -0.56 -2.74 5.67
N THR A 76 -0.16 -1.55 5.24
CA THR A 76 -1.10 -0.50 4.85
C THR A 76 -0.66 0.10 3.52
N VAL A 77 -1.61 0.75 2.86
CA VAL A 77 -1.32 1.57 1.68
C VAL A 77 -2.07 2.87 1.80
N HIS A 78 -1.39 3.97 1.50
CA HIS A 78 -2.07 5.25 1.44
C HIS A 78 -1.58 6.06 0.23
N SER A 79 -2.34 7.09 -0.11
CA SER A 79 -2.02 7.91 -1.25
C SER A 79 -1.42 9.24 -0.80
N HIS A 80 -0.48 9.75 -1.61
CA HIS A 80 0.11 11.07 -1.43
C HIS A 80 -0.29 11.94 -2.62
N PRO A 81 -1.24 12.85 -2.44
CA PRO A 81 -1.68 13.70 -3.55
C PRO A 81 -0.60 14.58 -4.15
N SER A 82 0.47 14.83 -3.41
CA SER A 82 1.59 15.62 -3.90
C SER A 82 2.43 14.90 -4.96
N GLY A 83 2.26 13.58 -5.06
CA GLY A 83 3.10 12.79 -5.94
C GLY A 83 4.39 12.30 -5.32
N ASN A 84 4.72 12.77 -4.12
CA ASN A 84 5.91 12.34 -3.41
C ASN A 84 5.61 11.00 -2.74
N ILE A 85 6.31 9.95 -3.16
CA ILE A 85 6.04 8.61 -2.64
C ILE A 85 7.01 8.19 -1.54
N ARG A 86 7.61 9.16 -0.85
CA ARG A 86 8.45 8.88 0.32
C ARG A 86 7.62 8.97 1.59
N PRO A 87 7.93 8.15 2.59
CA PRO A 87 7.17 8.22 3.84
C PRO A 87 7.57 9.45 4.65
N SER A 88 6.59 10.00 5.35
CA SER A 88 6.84 11.06 6.31
C SER A 88 7.13 10.44 7.69
N HIS A 89 7.53 11.28 8.64
CA HIS A 89 7.68 10.81 10.02
C HIS A 89 6.37 10.30 10.59
N VAL A 90 5.28 10.96 10.22
CA VAL A 90 3.96 10.54 10.68
C VAL A 90 3.62 9.16 10.12
N ASP A 91 3.92 8.96 8.83
CA ASP A 91 3.68 7.66 8.20
C ASP A 91 4.41 6.55 8.95
N LEU A 92 5.65 6.78 9.31
CA LEU A 92 6.44 5.77 10.00
C LEU A 92 6.02 5.57 11.44
N ASN A 93 5.56 6.63 12.10
CA ASN A 93 5.07 6.53 13.48
C ASN A 93 3.82 5.64 13.58
N TYR A 94 3.04 5.58 12.52
CA TYR A 94 1.84 4.76 12.49
C TYR A 94 2.00 3.51 11.66
N PHE A 95 3.24 3.09 11.49
CA PHE A 95 3.53 1.88 10.73
C PHE A 95 2.83 0.68 11.36
N PHE A 96 2.22 -0.13 10.51
CA PHE A 96 1.49 -1.32 10.94
C PHE A 96 1.86 -2.48 10.05
N GLY A 97 2.10 -3.64 10.65
CA GLY A 97 2.41 -4.85 9.90
C GLY A 97 3.85 -4.89 9.45
N ARG A 98 4.06 -5.33 8.23
CA ARG A 98 5.40 -5.58 7.69
C ARG A 98 5.81 -4.56 6.65
N ILE A 99 4.87 -3.96 5.97
CA ILE A 99 5.16 -3.03 4.89
C ILE A 99 4.23 -1.83 4.94
N LEU A 100 4.75 -0.73 4.44
CA LEU A 100 3.99 0.49 4.21
C LEU A 100 4.09 0.78 2.72
N MET A 101 2.95 0.82 2.04
CA MET A 101 2.91 1.11 0.62
C MET A 101 2.36 2.51 0.41
N ILE A 102 2.95 3.25 -0.51
CA ILE A 102 2.52 4.62 -0.82
C ILE A 102 2.31 4.72 -2.32
N VAL A 103 1.18 5.28 -2.72
CA VAL A 103 0.92 5.58 -4.12
C VAL A 103 0.80 7.09 -4.25
N GLY A 104 1.34 7.63 -5.34
CA GLY A 104 1.40 9.07 -5.56
C GLY A 104 0.66 9.48 -6.83
N TYR A 105 0.14 10.71 -6.82
CA TYR A 105 -0.49 11.29 -7.98
C TYR A 105 0.50 11.29 -9.15
N PRO A 106 0.10 10.95 -10.36
CA PRO A 106 -1.26 10.77 -10.85
C PRO A 106 -1.83 9.35 -10.74
N TYR A 107 -1.25 8.50 -9.94
CA TYR A 107 -1.79 7.18 -9.62
C TYR A 107 -1.91 6.29 -10.85
N GLU A 108 -0.82 6.12 -11.56
CA GLU A 108 -0.82 5.26 -12.73
C GLU A 108 0.57 4.69 -12.98
N GLY A 109 0.61 3.51 -13.61
CA GLY A 109 1.86 2.88 -13.98
C GLY A 109 2.61 2.35 -12.78
N LYS A 110 3.91 2.12 -12.98
CA LYS A 110 4.77 1.56 -11.93
C LYS A 110 5.61 2.60 -11.23
N LYS A 111 5.56 3.84 -11.68
CA LYS A 111 6.37 4.91 -11.09
C LYS A 111 5.68 5.61 -9.94
N CYS A 112 4.39 5.33 -9.76
CA CYS A 112 3.59 6.01 -8.74
C CYS A 112 3.40 5.19 -7.49
N ILE A 113 4.20 4.13 -7.30
CA ILE A 113 4.05 3.25 -6.14
C ILE A 113 5.42 2.95 -5.55
N ALA A 114 5.47 2.88 -4.24
CA ALA A 114 6.67 2.48 -3.51
C ALA A 114 6.25 1.77 -2.24
N ALA A 115 7.16 0.99 -1.68
CA ALA A 115 6.92 0.30 -0.43
C ALA A 115 8.14 0.46 0.47
N TYR A 116 7.91 0.37 1.77
CA TYR A 116 8.94 0.62 2.79
C TYR A 116 8.75 -0.34 3.95
N ASP A 117 9.86 -0.65 4.62
CA ASP A 117 9.79 -1.43 5.86
C ASP A 117 9.64 -0.51 7.06
N SER A 118 9.67 -1.07 8.26
CA SER A 118 9.43 -0.30 9.47
C SER A 118 10.55 0.69 9.78
N ASN A 119 11.71 0.53 9.16
CA ASN A 119 12.81 1.47 9.31
C ASN A 119 12.74 2.61 8.29
N GLY A 120 11.78 2.55 7.38
CA GLY A 120 11.68 3.53 6.32
C GLY A 120 12.57 3.22 5.12
N ASP A 121 13.15 2.03 5.07
CA ASP A 121 13.99 1.63 3.95
C ASP A 121 13.13 1.12 2.80
N PRO A 122 13.49 1.47 1.57
CA PRO A 122 12.71 1.02 0.40
C PRO A 122 12.71 -0.49 0.26
N VAL A 123 11.57 -1.00 -0.16
CA VAL A 123 11.36 -2.41 -0.43
C VAL A 123 10.93 -2.55 -1.88
N PRO A 124 11.55 -3.44 -2.66
CA PRO A 124 11.15 -3.59 -4.06
C PRO A 124 9.68 -3.97 -4.19
N VAL A 125 9.01 -3.38 -5.17
CA VAL A 125 7.63 -3.70 -5.49
C VAL A 125 7.58 -4.37 -6.85
N GLU A 126 7.00 -5.55 -6.87
CA GLU A 126 6.83 -6.32 -8.09
C GLU A 126 5.34 -6.41 -8.39
N VAL A 127 4.94 -5.89 -9.54
CA VAL A 127 3.55 -5.96 -9.96
C VAL A 127 3.37 -7.26 -10.72
N THR A 128 2.55 -8.15 -10.17
CA THR A 128 2.33 -9.44 -10.80
C THR A 128 1.08 -9.39 -11.66
N GLU A 129 1.06 -10.24 -12.67
CA GLU A 129 -0.04 -10.27 -13.59
C GLU A 129 -1.22 -11.03 -13.01
N ALA A 130 -2.43 -10.48 -13.20
CA ALA A 130 -3.64 -11.20 -12.91
C ALA A 130 -4.40 -11.36 -14.22
N ILE A 131 -5.28 -12.33 -14.27
CA ILE A 131 -6.03 -12.60 -15.50
C ILE A 131 -6.75 -11.34 -15.98
N GLU A 132 -7.31 -10.59 -15.06
CA GLU A 132 -8.07 -9.38 -15.39
C GLU A 132 -7.23 -8.30 -16.03
N CYS A 133 -5.92 -8.35 -15.85
CA CYS A 133 -5.02 -7.32 -16.36
C CYS A 133 -4.20 -7.77 -17.55
N ARG A 134 -4.44 -8.96 -18.07
CA ARG A 134 -3.56 -9.51 -19.10
C ARG A 134 -3.59 -8.74 -20.39
N ASP A 135 -4.74 -8.17 -20.71
CA ASP A 135 -4.91 -7.43 -21.95
C ASP A 135 -4.69 -5.94 -21.74
N GLU A 136 -4.17 -5.58 -20.60
CA GLU A 136 -4.06 -4.20 -20.19
C GLU A 136 -2.61 -3.73 -20.14
N GLU A 137 -1.72 -4.45 -20.78
CA GLU A 137 -0.31 -4.10 -20.75
C GLU A 137 -0.03 -2.73 -21.34
N ASP A 138 -0.93 -2.25 -22.18
CA ASP A 138 -0.80 -0.93 -22.77
C ASP A 138 -0.89 0.19 -21.75
N PHE A 139 -1.43 -0.11 -20.58
CA PHE A 139 -1.53 0.87 -19.51
C PHE A 139 -0.17 1.29 -18.99
N TYR A 140 0.78 0.46 -19.14
CA TYR A 140 2.09 0.67 -18.58
C TYR A 140 3.13 0.79 -19.67
#